data_479c748224f5e967861cae79367f8cb6
#
_entry.id   479c748224f5e967861cae79367f8cb6
#
_cell.length_a   1.000
_cell.length_b   1.000
_cell.length_c   1.000
_cell.angle_alpha   90.00
_cell.angle_beta   90.00
_cell.angle_gamma   90.00
#
_symmetry.space_group_name_H-M   'P 1'
#
loop_
_entity.id
_entity.type
_entity.pdbx_description
1 polymer ?
#
loop_
_entity_poly.entity_id
_entity_poly.type
_entity_poly.pdbx_seq_one_letter_code
_entity_poly.pdbx_strand_id
1 'polypeptide(L)'
;MALQEIAPGVFVETEHLGSNNSIVSTRDGLVLIDSPHRPTDAMRWRRTVAAMGEVAFLINTDHHIDHTMGNYFLPGTVVSHEITRDRLVNHAPTRAYVDDLIAVIDPEGVPLIRDYQVRPPTVTFVQQMALDVGGLRFDLTHRPGHTPNSVYIELKALGVLFSGDLFCELGLPAFVEAHVHEWVEAARFLETVDAEWIVPGHGKVSRPRDVTVFRQKMEELIGEVADGIAKGDPRAVLADRIRFEDLIHISTGGSPSYPDHLIELFQRKSIEAIYDQILERKGA
;
A
#
# COMPACT_ATOMS: atom_id res chain seq x y z
N MET A 1 7.38 18.93 -1.16
CA MET A 1 6.08 18.33 -1.50
C MET A 1 5.81 18.66 -2.96
N ALA A 2 5.92 17.69 -3.82
CA ALA A 2 5.72 17.85 -5.26
C ALA A 2 4.39 17.19 -5.66
N LEU A 3 3.27 17.86 -5.30
CA LEU A 3 1.95 17.41 -5.73
C LEU A 3 1.87 17.46 -7.26
N GLN A 4 1.77 16.31 -7.90
CA GLN A 4 1.73 16.17 -9.36
C GLN A 4 0.29 15.99 -9.81
N GLU A 5 -0.20 16.82 -10.72
CA GLU A 5 -1.45 16.56 -11.46
C GLU A 5 -1.16 15.63 -12.64
N ILE A 6 -1.74 14.42 -12.64
CA ILE A 6 -1.52 13.37 -13.65
C ILE A 6 -2.66 13.27 -14.66
N ALA A 7 -3.84 13.71 -14.27
CA ALA A 7 -5.05 13.81 -15.11
C ALA A 7 -5.90 14.95 -14.55
N PRO A 8 -6.87 15.49 -15.30
CA PRO A 8 -7.68 16.61 -14.83
C PRO A 8 -8.31 16.36 -13.45
N GLY A 9 -7.87 17.11 -12.44
CA GLY A 9 -8.34 16.99 -11.06
C GLY A 9 -7.81 15.79 -10.29
N VAL A 10 -6.85 15.03 -10.81
CA VAL A 10 -6.18 13.91 -10.11
C VAL A 10 -4.76 14.30 -9.74
N PHE A 11 -4.50 14.43 -8.46
CA PHE A 11 -3.24 14.85 -7.89
C PHE A 11 -2.61 13.73 -7.06
N VAL A 12 -1.30 13.52 -7.20
CA VAL A 12 -0.55 12.47 -6.50
C VAL A 12 0.67 13.07 -5.80
N GLU A 13 0.91 12.68 -4.58
CA GLU A 13 2.11 12.93 -3.79
C GLU A 13 2.88 11.62 -3.62
N THR A 14 4.12 11.59 -4.08
CA THR A 14 4.97 10.38 -4.11
C THR A 14 6.26 10.50 -3.30
N GLU A 15 6.44 11.59 -2.54
CA GLU A 15 7.66 11.85 -1.75
C GLU A 15 7.48 11.57 -0.25
N HIS A 16 6.25 11.21 0.19
CA HIS A 16 6.04 10.81 1.58
C HIS A 16 6.76 9.48 1.87
N LEU A 17 7.26 9.33 3.10
CA LEU A 17 7.66 8.02 3.59
C LEU A 17 6.40 7.17 3.79
N GLY A 18 6.37 5.98 3.22
CA GLY A 18 5.19 5.11 3.18
C GLY A 18 4.45 5.23 1.85
N SER A 19 3.14 5.10 1.88
CA SER A 19 2.34 5.04 0.67
C SER A 19 2.26 6.37 -0.09
N ASN A 20 2.04 6.27 -1.40
CA ASN A 20 1.60 7.40 -2.20
C ASN A 20 0.21 7.86 -1.75
N ASN A 21 0.00 9.18 -1.75
CA ASN A 21 -1.26 9.74 -1.34
C ASN A 21 -1.88 10.55 -2.48
N SER A 22 -3.16 10.34 -2.74
CA SER A 22 -3.80 11.00 -3.88
C SER A 22 -5.03 11.80 -3.48
N ILE A 23 -5.31 12.85 -4.27
CA ILE A 23 -6.52 13.67 -4.21
C ILE A 23 -7.21 13.59 -5.56
N VAL A 24 -8.47 13.24 -5.58
CA VAL A 24 -9.32 13.38 -6.75
C VAL A 24 -10.36 14.46 -6.47
N SER A 25 -10.29 15.55 -7.24
CA SER A 25 -11.23 16.66 -7.13
C SER A 25 -12.50 16.36 -7.92
N THR A 26 -13.65 16.42 -7.26
CA THR A 26 -14.97 16.21 -7.87
C THR A 26 -15.89 17.40 -7.60
N ARG A 27 -17.07 17.44 -8.23
CA ARG A 27 -18.05 18.52 -7.99
C ARG A 27 -18.66 18.48 -6.59
N ASP A 28 -18.65 17.30 -5.95
CA ASP A 28 -19.30 17.07 -4.64
C ASP A 28 -18.26 16.88 -3.51
N GLY A 29 -17.04 17.34 -3.73
CA GLY A 29 -15.94 17.27 -2.75
C GLY A 29 -14.75 16.45 -3.23
N LEU A 30 -13.78 16.31 -2.35
CA LEU A 30 -12.55 15.57 -2.62
C LEU A 30 -12.70 14.10 -2.23
N VAL A 31 -12.12 13.23 -3.05
CA VAL A 31 -11.89 11.82 -2.70
C VAL A 31 -10.39 11.62 -2.52
N LEU A 32 -9.98 11.18 -1.33
CA LEU A 32 -8.60 10.87 -1.01
C LEU A 32 -8.36 9.36 -1.20
N ILE A 33 -7.16 9.00 -1.69
CA ILE A 33 -6.72 7.60 -1.77
C ILE A 33 -5.49 7.47 -0.89
N ASP A 34 -5.56 6.60 0.10
CA ASP A 34 -4.62 6.37 1.18
C ASP A 34 -4.25 7.62 2.00
N SER A 35 -3.54 7.41 3.07
CA SER A 35 -3.19 8.48 4.01
C SER A 35 -1.73 8.40 4.44
N PRO A 36 -1.06 9.54 4.69
CA PRO A 36 0.36 9.55 5.01
C PRO A 36 0.71 8.75 6.28
N HIS A 37 1.84 8.07 6.24
CA HIS A 37 2.35 7.31 7.36
C HIS A 37 2.84 8.20 8.51
N ARG A 38 3.68 9.21 8.20
CA ARG A 38 4.23 10.10 9.23
C ARG A 38 3.20 11.14 9.68
N PRO A 39 3.00 11.33 10.99
CA PRO A 39 2.11 12.37 11.53
C PRO A 39 2.40 13.78 11.00
N THR A 40 3.68 14.15 10.85
CA THR A 40 4.07 15.44 10.31
C THR A 40 3.66 15.61 8.84
N ASP A 41 3.77 14.54 8.03
CA ASP A 41 3.28 14.50 6.64
C ASP A 41 1.75 14.56 6.60
N ALA A 42 1.08 13.81 7.47
CA ALA A 42 -0.38 13.83 7.57
C ALA A 42 -0.92 15.23 7.91
N MET A 43 -0.24 15.95 8.79
CA MET A 43 -0.60 17.34 9.11
C MET A 43 -0.32 18.32 7.96
N ARG A 44 0.73 18.11 7.18
CA ARG A 44 1.01 18.88 5.95
C ARG A 44 -0.04 18.56 4.88
N TRP A 45 -0.32 17.28 4.67
CA TRP A 45 -1.33 16.79 3.73
C TRP A 45 -2.72 17.35 4.04
N ARG A 46 -3.12 17.32 5.32
CA ARG A 46 -4.38 17.92 5.78
C ARG A 46 -4.51 19.39 5.38
N ARG A 47 -3.43 20.18 5.50
CA ARG A 47 -3.44 21.59 5.08
C ARG A 47 -3.60 21.74 3.57
N THR A 48 -2.89 20.92 2.79
CA THR A 48 -3.02 20.89 1.33
C THR A 48 -4.44 20.54 0.91
N VAL A 49 -5.01 19.47 1.47
CA VAL A 49 -6.38 19.01 1.23
C VAL A 49 -7.39 20.09 1.59
N ALA A 50 -7.27 20.71 2.77
CA ALA A 50 -8.19 21.77 3.23
C ALA A 50 -8.16 23.03 2.36
N ALA A 51 -7.04 23.31 1.68
CA ALA A 51 -6.95 24.42 0.73
C ALA A 51 -7.63 24.12 -0.62
N MET A 52 -7.86 22.83 -0.94
CA MET A 52 -8.49 22.39 -2.19
C MET A 52 -9.99 22.18 -2.06
N GLY A 53 -10.49 21.84 -0.88
CA GLY A 53 -11.92 21.64 -0.65
C GLY A 53 -12.26 20.75 0.54
N GLU A 54 -13.54 20.42 0.66
CA GLU A 54 -14.05 19.48 1.66
C GLU A 54 -13.86 18.05 1.19
N VAL A 55 -13.51 17.14 2.10
CA VAL A 55 -13.33 15.71 1.81
C VAL A 55 -14.64 14.97 2.00
N ALA A 56 -15.14 14.38 0.93
CA ALA A 56 -16.29 13.49 0.97
C ALA A 56 -15.88 12.08 1.45
N PHE A 57 -14.84 11.52 0.83
CA PHE A 57 -14.38 10.16 1.11
C PHE A 57 -12.85 10.07 1.22
N LEU A 58 -12.40 9.11 2.03
CA LEU A 58 -11.02 8.64 2.12
C LEU A 58 -11.05 7.12 1.89
N ILE A 59 -10.43 6.65 0.82
CA ILE A 59 -10.41 5.24 0.44
C ILE A 59 -9.04 4.68 0.80
N ASN A 60 -8.99 3.60 1.60
CA ASN A 60 -7.75 2.87 1.84
C ASN A 60 -7.65 1.65 0.94
N THR A 61 -6.47 1.45 0.33
CA THR A 61 -6.19 0.34 -0.58
C THR A 61 -5.90 -0.96 0.16
N ASP A 62 -5.39 -0.89 1.38
CA ASP A 62 -5.26 -2.02 2.31
C ASP A 62 -5.28 -1.57 3.78
N HIS A 63 -4.81 -2.44 4.72
CA HIS A 63 -4.83 -2.16 6.15
C HIS A 63 -3.49 -1.75 6.75
N HIS A 64 -2.40 -1.78 5.97
CA HIS A 64 -1.08 -1.46 6.49
C HIS A 64 -1.02 -0.04 7.05
N ILE A 65 -0.16 0.12 8.06
CA ILE A 65 -0.09 1.36 8.83
C ILE A 65 0.31 2.57 7.99
N ASP A 66 1.11 2.36 6.96
CA ASP A 66 1.56 3.40 6.04
C ASP A 66 0.51 3.82 5.01
N HIS A 67 -0.62 3.11 4.91
CA HIS A 67 -1.81 3.50 4.15
C HIS A 67 -2.93 4.07 5.04
N THR A 68 -2.91 3.78 6.35
CA THR A 68 -4.06 4.01 7.22
C THR A 68 -3.81 4.90 8.44
N MET A 69 -2.55 5.11 8.86
CA MET A 69 -2.24 5.91 10.05
C MET A 69 -2.74 7.34 9.94
N GLY A 70 -2.59 7.93 8.77
CA GLY A 70 -3.03 9.30 8.50
C GLY A 70 -4.55 9.50 8.54
N ASN A 71 -5.35 8.43 8.53
CA ASN A 71 -6.81 8.51 8.65
C ASN A 71 -7.25 9.30 9.88
N TYR A 72 -6.50 9.19 10.99
CA TYR A 72 -6.76 9.92 12.22
C TYR A 72 -6.74 11.44 12.03
N PHE A 73 -5.87 11.93 11.17
CA PHE A 73 -5.67 13.37 10.94
C PHE A 73 -6.57 13.96 9.85
N LEU A 74 -7.18 13.12 9.02
CA LEU A 74 -7.90 13.55 7.81
C LEU A 74 -9.42 13.48 8.01
N PRO A 75 -10.19 14.39 7.40
CA PRO A 75 -11.65 14.31 7.39
C PRO A 75 -12.18 13.29 6.36
N GLY A 76 -13.50 13.24 6.19
CA GLY A 76 -14.21 12.44 5.19
C GLY A 76 -14.65 11.07 5.73
N THR A 77 -15.50 10.38 4.99
CA THR A 77 -15.95 9.01 5.30
C THR A 77 -14.91 8.01 4.83
N VAL A 78 -14.41 7.16 5.74
CA VAL A 78 -13.42 6.14 5.38
C VAL A 78 -14.10 4.94 4.75
N VAL A 79 -13.63 4.56 3.56
CA VAL A 79 -14.11 3.43 2.75
C VAL A 79 -12.97 2.45 2.52
N SER A 80 -13.19 1.15 2.68
CA SER A 80 -12.24 0.09 2.29
C SER A 80 -12.90 -1.28 2.29
N HIS A 81 -12.10 -2.33 2.04
CA HIS A 81 -12.55 -3.72 2.17
C HIS A 81 -12.93 -4.07 3.62
N GLU A 82 -13.88 -5.00 3.83
CA GLU A 82 -14.31 -5.40 5.17
C GLU A 82 -13.18 -5.98 6.03
N ILE A 83 -12.24 -6.71 5.42
CA ILE A 83 -11.05 -7.23 6.12
C ILE A 83 -10.17 -6.07 6.62
N THR A 84 -10.05 -4.96 5.86
CA THR A 84 -9.33 -3.76 6.35
C THR A 84 -9.96 -3.26 7.66
N ARG A 85 -11.30 -3.21 7.72
CA ARG A 85 -11.98 -2.83 8.94
C ARG A 85 -11.72 -3.80 10.08
N ASP A 86 -11.81 -5.11 9.82
CA ASP A 86 -11.55 -6.14 10.84
C ASP A 86 -10.12 -6.02 11.39
N ARG A 87 -9.12 -5.89 10.50
CA ARG A 87 -7.72 -5.72 10.87
C ARG A 87 -7.52 -4.47 11.75
N LEU A 88 -8.09 -3.34 11.38
CA LEU A 88 -7.93 -2.09 12.13
C LEU A 88 -8.72 -2.06 13.45
N VAL A 89 -9.79 -2.83 13.58
CA VAL A 89 -10.58 -2.91 14.84
C VAL A 89 -10.03 -3.95 15.79
N ASN A 90 -9.68 -5.14 15.29
CA ASN A 90 -9.37 -6.31 16.12
C ASN A 90 -7.88 -6.67 16.17
N HIS A 91 -7.08 -6.20 15.19
CA HIS A 91 -5.68 -6.60 15.00
C HIS A 91 -4.75 -5.42 14.74
N ALA A 92 -5.19 -4.20 15.08
CA ALA A 92 -4.37 -3.01 14.91
C ALA A 92 -3.04 -3.11 15.66
N PRO A 93 -1.97 -2.47 15.16
CA PRO A 93 -0.71 -2.36 15.89
C PRO A 93 -0.95 -1.80 17.30
N THR A 94 -0.21 -2.34 18.28
CA THR A 94 -0.32 -1.86 19.66
C THR A 94 0.13 -0.40 19.75
N ARG A 95 -0.39 0.32 20.75
CA ARG A 95 0.03 1.69 20.99
C ARG A 95 1.56 1.80 21.20
N ALA A 96 2.16 0.88 21.93
CA ALA A 96 3.60 0.86 22.15
C ALA A 96 4.37 0.71 20.83
N TYR A 97 3.93 -0.19 19.93
CA TYR A 97 4.55 -0.33 18.61
C TYR A 97 4.46 0.97 17.80
N VAL A 98 3.30 1.64 17.81
CA VAL A 98 3.11 2.92 17.10
C VAL A 98 4.03 4.00 17.68
N ASP A 99 4.11 4.11 19.01
CA ASP A 99 4.97 5.09 19.69
C ASP A 99 6.45 4.88 19.34
N ASP A 100 6.92 3.63 19.40
CA ASP A 100 8.31 3.26 19.07
C ASP A 100 8.63 3.52 17.59
N LEU A 101 7.72 3.14 16.70
CA LEU A 101 7.90 3.36 15.27
C LEU A 101 7.97 4.85 14.92
N ILE A 102 7.02 5.65 15.42
CA ILE A 102 7.00 7.09 15.14
C ILE A 102 8.18 7.82 15.77
N ALA A 103 8.66 7.39 16.95
CA ALA A 103 9.87 7.93 17.54
C ALA A 103 11.10 7.77 16.64
N VAL A 104 11.11 6.76 15.75
CA VAL A 104 12.19 6.52 14.80
C VAL A 104 11.96 7.24 13.48
N ILE A 105 10.79 7.02 12.85
CA ILE A 105 10.56 7.50 11.48
C ILE A 105 10.08 8.95 11.39
N ASP A 106 9.55 9.50 12.50
CA ASP A 106 9.03 10.88 12.58
C ASP A 106 9.12 11.43 14.01
N PRO A 107 10.32 11.67 14.57
CA PRO A 107 10.49 12.15 15.95
C PRO A 107 9.73 13.44 16.25
N GLU A 108 9.60 14.33 15.27
CA GLU A 108 8.83 15.59 15.38
C GLU A 108 7.32 15.33 15.43
N GLY A 109 6.87 14.19 14.95
CA GLY A 109 5.48 13.74 14.96
C GLY A 109 5.00 13.15 16.28
N VAL A 110 5.93 12.78 17.20
CA VAL A 110 5.57 12.17 18.49
C VAL A 110 4.55 12.97 19.30
N PRO A 111 4.64 14.31 19.43
CA PRO A 111 3.61 15.09 20.12
C PRO A 111 2.24 15.04 19.46
N LEU A 112 2.17 14.79 18.15
CA LEU A 112 0.93 14.76 17.37
C LEU A 112 0.11 13.50 17.61
N ILE A 113 0.74 12.44 18.08
CA ILE A 113 0.09 11.14 18.33
C ILE A 113 -0.30 10.91 19.80
N ARG A 114 -0.22 11.93 20.67
CA ARG A 114 -0.59 11.76 22.09
C ARG A 114 -1.94 11.08 22.28
N ASP A 115 -2.95 11.54 21.55
CA ASP A 115 -4.32 11.06 21.62
C ASP A 115 -4.71 10.21 20.39
N TYR A 116 -3.71 9.68 19.70
CA TYR A 116 -3.91 8.89 18.49
C TYR A 116 -4.80 7.67 18.76
N GLN A 117 -5.76 7.51 17.89
CA GLN A 117 -6.63 6.34 17.83
C GLN A 117 -6.73 5.87 16.39
N VAL A 118 -6.70 4.55 16.21
CA VAL A 118 -6.95 3.95 14.89
C VAL A 118 -8.33 4.36 14.42
N ARG A 119 -8.41 4.85 13.17
CA ARG A 119 -9.67 5.24 12.54
C ARG A 119 -10.01 4.28 11.42
N PRO A 120 -10.80 3.22 11.72
CA PRO A 120 -11.15 2.20 10.73
C PRO A 120 -12.19 2.70 9.72
N PRO A 121 -12.34 2.02 8.57
CA PRO A 121 -13.42 2.26 7.63
C PRO A 121 -14.80 2.15 8.26
N THR A 122 -15.71 3.06 7.91
CA THR A 122 -17.11 3.03 8.33
C THR A 122 -18.04 2.57 7.20
N VAL A 123 -17.57 2.62 5.96
CA VAL A 123 -18.22 2.03 4.79
C VAL A 123 -17.32 0.92 4.24
N THR A 124 -17.86 -0.28 4.11
CA THR A 124 -17.10 -1.45 3.67
C THR A 124 -17.79 -2.22 2.55
N PHE A 125 -17.00 -2.96 1.78
CA PHE A 125 -17.47 -3.88 0.74
C PHE A 125 -16.67 -5.19 0.78
N VAL A 126 -17.17 -6.21 0.07
CA VAL A 126 -16.55 -7.56 0.05
C VAL A 126 -15.83 -7.82 -1.27
N GLN A 127 -16.47 -7.64 -2.41
CA GLN A 127 -15.88 -7.95 -3.72
C GLN A 127 -15.67 -6.69 -4.56
N GLN A 128 -16.70 -5.91 -4.74
CA GLN A 128 -16.70 -4.71 -5.55
C GLN A 128 -17.62 -3.66 -4.97
N MET A 129 -17.26 -2.41 -5.18
CA MET A 129 -18.09 -1.25 -4.87
C MET A 129 -17.93 -0.21 -5.96
N ALA A 130 -19.04 0.36 -6.41
CA ALA A 130 -19.03 1.55 -7.22
C ALA A 130 -19.39 2.75 -6.33
N LEU A 131 -18.55 3.77 -6.34
CA LEU A 131 -18.77 5.01 -5.63
C LEU A 131 -18.87 6.16 -6.64
N ASP A 132 -20.07 6.71 -6.79
CA ASP A 132 -20.33 7.83 -7.68
C ASP A 132 -20.27 9.14 -6.89
N VAL A 133 -19.30 10.02 -7.19
CA VAL A 133 -19.06 11.28 -6.48
C VAL A 133 -18.83 12.40 -7.48
N GLY A 134 -19.69 13.41 -7.47
CA GLY A 134 -19.51 14.64 -8.25
C GLY A 134 -19.32 14.46 -9.74
N GLY A 135 -19.90 13.39 -10.31
CA GLY A 135 -19.84 13.05 -11.73
C GLY A 135 -18.65 12.16 -12.12
N LEU A 136 -17.85 11.72 -11.18
CA LEU A 136 -16.83 10.69 -11.36
C LEU A 136 -17.27 9.39 -10.69
N ARG A 137 -16.98 8.29 -11.33
CA ARG A 137 -17.21 6.94 -10.82
C ARG A 137 -15.88 6.30 -10.44
N PHE A 138 -15.80 5.86 -9.19
CA PHE A 138 -14.72 5.09 -8.62
C PHE A 138 -15.17 3.63 -8.57
N ASP A 139 -14.57 2.76 -9.35
CA ASP A 139 -14.81 1.32 -9.32
C ASP A 139 -13.76 0.67 -8.41
N LEU A 140 -14.13 0.33 -7.18
CA LEU A 140 -13.28 -0.33 -6.20
C LEU A 140 -13.41 -1.85 -6.37
N THR A 141 -12.29 -2.56 -6.47
CA THR A 141 -12.29 -4.02 -6.62
C THR A 141 -11.30 -4.65 -5.65
N HIS A 142 -11.81 -5.58 -4.86
CA HIS A 142 -10.99 -6.45 -4.03
C HIS A 142 -10.19 -7.41 -4.90
N ARG A 143 -8.88 -7.44 -4.68
CA ARG A 143 -7.97 -8.35 -5.36
C ARG A 143 -6.84 -8.75 -4.40
N PRO A 144 -6.93 -9.92 -3.76
CA PRO A 144 -5.84 -10.39 -2.89
C PRO A 144 -4.51 -10.41 -3.62
N GLY A 145 -3.46 -10.04 -2.92
CA GLY A 145 -2.10 -9.98 -3.48
C GLY A 145 -1.10 -9.69 -2.38
N HIS A 146 -0.64 -8.45 -2.26
CA HIS A 146 0.24 -8.00 -1.17
C HIS A 146 -0.36 -8.25 0.21
N THR A 147 -1.67 -8.06 0.33
CA THR A 147 -2.46 -8.41 1.51
C THR A 147 -3.71 -9.20 1.11
N PRO A 148 -4.35 -9.91 2.07
CA PRO A 148 -5.64 -10.57 1.83
C PRO A 148 -6.76 -9.61 1.44
N ASN A 149 -6.60 -8.32 1.71
CA ASN A 149 -7.61 -7.27 1.54
C ASN A 149 -7.21 -6.16 0.58
N SER A 150 -6.20 -6.38 -0.26
CA SER A 150 -5.77 -5.41 -1.26
C SER A 150 -6.91 -5.01 -2.18
N VAL A 151 -7.01 -3.71 -2.45
CA VAL A 151 -8.02 -3.09 -3.31
C VAL A 151 -7.31 -2.25 -4.36
N TYR A 152 -7.75 -2.34 -5.60
CA TYR A 152 -7.44 -1.33 -6.61
C TYR A 152 -8.69 -0.50 -6.95
N ILE A 153 -8.46 0.73 -7.45
CA ILE A 153 -9.52 1.67 -7.76
C ILE A 153 -9.33 2.15 -9.19
N GLU A 154 -10.35 1.98 -10.04
CA GLU A 154 -10.35 2.47 -11.41
C GLU A 154 -11.16 3.76 -11.52
N LEU A 155 -10.56 4.77 -12.14
CA LEU A 155 -11.20 6.00 -12.63
C LEU A 155 -11.20 5.97 -14.17
N LYS A 156 -12.02 5.09 -14.75
CA LYS A 156 -12.05 4.81 -16.20
C LYS A 156 -12.21 6.06 -17.05
N ALA A 157 -13.06 6.99 -16.61
CA ALA A 157 -13.32 8.25 -17.34
C ALA A 157 -12.05 9.14 -17.48
N LEU A 158 -11.06 8.95 -16.61
CA LEU A 158 -9.79 9.71 -16.59
C LEU A 158 -8.57 8.85 -16.97
N GLY A 159 -8.79 7.57 -17.28
CA GLY A 159 -7.69 6.64 -17.59
C GLY A 159 -6.72 6.41 -16.44
N VAL A 160 -7.17 6.49 -15.18
CA VAL A 160 -6.33 6.35 -13.98
C VAL A 160 -6.73 5.11 -13.18
N LEU A 161 -5.73 4.34 -12.76
CA LEU A 161 -5.88 3.23 -11.82
C LEU A 161 -4.96 3.45 -10.61
N PHE A 162 -5.51 3.38 -9.41
CA PHE A 162 -4.76 3.34 -8.16
C PHE A 162 -4.63 1.87 -7.73
N SER A 163 -3.41 1.34 -7.71
CA SER A 163 -3.17 -0.09 -7.48
C SER A 163 -2.97 -0.45 -6.01
N GLY A 164 -2.72 0.54 -5.13
CA GLY A 164 -2.12 0.24 -3.84
C GLY A 164 -0.88 -0.63 -4.03
N ASP A 165 -0.57 -1.46 -3.05
CA ASP A 165 0.62 -2.32 -3.06
C ASP A 165 0.51 -3.57 -3.94
N LEU A 166 -0.54 -3.69 -4.75
CA LEU A 166 -0.53 -4.65 -5.84
C LEU A 166 0.60 -4.34 -6.85
N PHE A 167 1.05 -3.08 -6.89
CA PHE A 167 2.23 -2.65 -7.62
C PHE A 167 3.00 -1.59 -6.84
N CYS A 168 4.31 -1.76 -6.71
CA CYS A 168 5.26 -0.80 -6.14
C CYS A 168 6.39 -0.55 -7.14
N GLU A 169 6.60 0.71 -7.52
CA GLU A 169 7.60 1.06 -8.55
C GLU A 169 9.02 1.01 -7.99
N LEU A 170 9.21 1.35 -6.72
CA LEU A 170 10.52 1.40 -6.09
C LEU A 170 11.17 0.03 -5.88
N GLY A 171 10.39 -1.01 -5.58
CA GLY A 171 10.91 -2.34 -5.27
C GLY A 171 9.82 -3.29 -4.79
N LEU A 172 10.22 -4.45 -4.27
CA LEU A 172 9.29 -5.42 -3.72
C LEU A 172 8.95 -5.04 -2.27
N PRO A 173 7.67 -4.89 -1.89
CA PRO A 173 7.30 -4.80 -0.50
C PRO A 173 7.39 -6.18 0.19
N ALA A 174 7.23 -6.22 1.52
CA ALA A 174 7.27 -7.45 2.28
C ALA A 174 6.17 -8.44 1.88
N PHE A 175 6.48 -9.75 1.87
CA PHE A 175 5.55 -10.82 1.53
C PHE A 175 4.87 -11.46 2.76
N VAL A 176 4.97 -10.84 3.93
CA VAL A 176 4.58 -11.45 5.22
C VAL A 176 3.12 -11.90 5.25
N GLU A 177 2.22 -11.13 4.67
CA GLU A 177 0.79 -11.42 4.58
C GLU A 177 0.32 -11.66 3.13
N ALA A 178 1.28 -11.74 2.19
CA ALA A 178 0.97 -11.82 0.78
C ALA A 178 0.33 -13.18 0.40
N HIS A 179 -0.61 -13.12 -0.52
CA HIS A 179 -1.05 -14.27 -1.30
C HIS A 179 -0.17 -14.35 -2.54
N VAL A 180 0.97 -15.02 -2.42
CA VAL A 180 2.12 -14.91 -3.35
C VAL A 180 1.73 -15.17 -4.81
N HIS A 181 0.93 -16.22 -5.07
CA HIS A 181 0.52 -16.59 -6.42
C HIS A 181 -0.54 -15.64 -6.99
N GLU A 182 -1.52 -15.29 -6.17
CA GLU A 182 -2.57 -14.33 -6.52
C GLU A 182 -1.97 -12.96 -6.81
N TRP A 183 -0.89 -12.60 -6.10
CA TRP A 183 -0.21 -11.34 -6.34
C TRP A 183 0.50 -11.29 -7.69
N VAL A 184 1.16 -12.38 -8.11
CA VAL A 184 1.71 -12.48 -9.48
C VAL A 184 0.61 -12.34 -10.52
N GLU A 185 -0.57 -12.99 -10.32
CA GLU A 185 -1.71 -12.84 -11.23
C GLU A 185 -2.30 -11.42 -11.20
N ALA A 186 -2.29 -10.75 -10.04
CA ALA A 186 -2.68 -9.34 -9.95
C ALA A 186 -1.74 -8.45 -10.75
N ALA A 187 -0.43 -8.66 -10.67
CA ALA A 187 0.55 -7.91 -11.46
C ALA A 187 0.36 -8.16 -12.98
N ARG A 188 0.12 -9.41 -13.41
CA ARG A 188 -0.21 -9.72 -14.81
C ARG A 188 -1.46 -9.00 -15.30
N PHE A 189 -2.48 -8.92 -14.46
CA PHE A 189 -3.68 -8.16 -14.78
C PHE A 189 -3.35 -6.67 -14.96
N LEU A 190 -2.57 -6.08 -14.04
CA LEU A 190 -2.21 -4.66 -14.11
C LEU A 190 -1.39 -4.31 -15.37
N GLU A 191 -0.62 -5.24 -15.93
CA GLU A 191 0.09 -5.05 -17.20
C GLU A 191 -0.86 -4.82 -18.40
N THR A 192 -2.09 -5.28 -18.30
CA THR A 192 -3.06 -5.32 -19.41
C THR A 192 -4.26 -4.39 -19.24
N VAL A 193 -4.30 -3.63 -18.12
CA VAL A 193 -5.43 -2.71 -17.88
C VAL A 193 -5.47 -1.59 -18.90
N ASP A 194 -6.66 -1.20 -19.29
CA ASP A 194 -6.89 -0.05 -20.16
C ASP A 194 -6.86 1.25 -19.31
N ALA A 195 -5.67 1.62 -18.89
CA ALA A 195 -5.41 2.84 -18.16
C ALA A 195 -4.22 3.59 -18.77
N GLU A 196 -4.28 4.90 -18.77
CA GLU A 196 -3.13 5.72 -19.15
C GLU A 196 -2.11 5.76 -18.00
N TRP A 197 -2.58 5.85 -16.76
CA TRP A 197 -1.76 5.96 -15.58
C TRP A 197 -2.08 4.90 -14.55
N ILE A 198 -1.04 4.32 -13.94
CA ILE A 198 -1.12 3.55 -12.70
C ILE A 198 -0.43 4.35 -11.60
N VAL A 199 -1.17 4.62 -10.52
CA VAL A 199 -0.61 5.15 -9.27
C VAL A 199 -0.29 3.95 -8.39
N PRO A 200 1.01 3.62 -8.20
CA PRO A 200 1.43 2.51 -7.34
C PRO A 200 1.21 2.85 -5.87
N GLY A 201 1.27 1.85 -5.01
CA GLY A 201 1.30 2.10 -3.57
C GLY A 201 2.53 2.90 -3.14
N HIS A 202 3.68 2.62 -3.78
CA HIS A 202 4.95 3.29 -3.52
C HIS A 202 5.70 3.60 -4.82
N GLY A 203 6.36 4.75 -4.86
CA GLY A 203 7.19 5.17 -5.97
C GLY A 203 6.47 6.05 -6.98
N LYS A 204 7.02 6.16 -8.17
CA LYS A 204 6.56 7.10 -9.19
C LYS A 204 5.29 6.63 -9.87
N VAL A 205 4.44 7.58 -10.25
CA VAL A 205 3.31 7.32 -11.15
C VAL A 205 3.84 6.68 -12.43
N SER A 206 3.21 5.59 -12.84
CA SER A 206 3.70 4.65 -13.85
C SER A 206 2.64 4.38 -14.93
N ARG A 207 2.99 3.51 -15.86
CA ARG A 207 2.09 3.00 -16.89
C ARG A 207 1.92 1.48 -16.75
N PRO A 208 0.87 0.87 -17.31
CA PRO A 208 0.67 -0.58 -17.23
C PRO A 208 1.91 -1.41 -17.61
N ARG A 209 2.65 -1.01 -18.64
CA ARG A 209 3.88 -1.69 -19.08
C ARG A 209 5.00 -1.70 -18.02
N ASP A 210 5.02 -0.73 -17.12
CA ASP A 210 6.09 -0.60 -16.12
C ASP A 210 5.94 -1.65 -15.00
N VAL A 211 4.74 -2.24 -14.85
CA VAL A 211 4.44 -3.34 -13.92
C VAL A 211 5.23 -4.62 -14.26
N THR A 212 5.62 -4.79 -15.53
CA THR A 212 6.35 -5.99 -15.98
C THR A 212 7.64 -6.22 -15.20
N VAL A 213 8.40 -5.17 -14.93
CA VAL A 213 9.66 -5.27 -14.17
C VAL A 213 9.40 -5.72 -12.73
N PHE A 214 8.37 -5.16 -12.09
CA PHE A 214 7.96 -5.55 -10.75
C PHE A 214 7.54 -7.03 -10.68
N ARG A 215 6.69 -7.48 -11.62
CA ARG A 215 6.28 -8.88 -11.70
C ARG A 215 7.46 -9.82 -11.93
N GLN A 216 8.40 -9.46 -12.82
CA GLN A 216 9.60 -10.26 -13.08
C GLN A 216 10.45 -10.42 -11.82
N LYS A 217 10.68 -9.33 -11.05
CA LYS A 217 11.38 -9.41 -9.76
C LYS A 217 10.68 -10.34 -8.77
N MET A 218 9.34 -10.32 -8.69
CA MET A 218 8.58 -11.26 -7.85
C MET A 218 8.78 -12.71 -8.32
N GLU A 219 8.66 -12.96 -9.62
CA GLU A 219 8.81 -14.31 -10.18
C GLU A 219 10.25 -14.84 -9.98
N GLU A 220 11.27 -13.99 -10.10
CA GLU A 220 12.66 -14.33 -9.82
C GLU A 220 12.87 -14.72 -8.36
N LEU A 221 12.35 -13.92 -7.42
CA LEU A 221 12.44 -14.21 -5.99
C LEU A 221 11.73 -15.54 -5.62
N ILE A 222 10.51 -15.73 -6.13
CA ILE A 222 9.74 -16.95 -5.93
C ILE A 222 10.49 -18.16 -6.52
N GLY A 223 11.10 -18.00 -7.70
CA GLY A 223 11.91 -19.01 -8.37
C GLY A 223 13.14 -19.41 -7.55
N GLU A 224 13.84 -18.43 -6.98
CA GLU A 224 15.02 -18.71 -6.14
C GLU A 224 14.64 -19.51 -4.88
N VAL A 225 13.53 -19.20 -4.23
CA VAL A 225 13.03 -19.98 -3.09
C VAL A 225 12.61 -21.38 -3.53
N ALA A 226 11.92 -21.50 -4.68
CA ALA A 226 11.50 -22.81 -5.21
C ALA A 226 12.69 -23.72 -5.55
N ASP A 227 13.76 -23.15 -6.11
CA ASP A 227 15.01 -23.86 -6.40
C ASP A 227 15.72 -24.36 -5.13
N GLY A 228 15.72 -23.54 -4.07
CA GLY A 228 16.25 -23.95 -2.77
C GLY A 228 15.46 -25.10 -2.16
N ILE A 229 14.13 -25.04 -2.21
CA ILE A 229 13.25 -26.16 -1.79
C ILE A 229 13.55 -27.43 -2.58
N ALA A 230 13.73 -27.34 -3.90
CA ALA A 230 14.04 -28.49 -4.75
C ALA A 230 15.39 -29.13 -4.42
N LYS A 231 16.34 -28.36 -3.92
CA LYS A 231 17.65 -28.83 -3.42
C LYS A 231 17.59 -29.41 -2.01
N GLY A 232 16.46 -29.30 -1.32
CA GLY A 232 16.25 -29.77 0.05
C GLY A 232 16.74 -28.79 1.12
N ASP A 233 16.96 -27.52 0.76
CA ASP A 233 17.37 -26.49 1.73
C ASP A 233 16.24 -26.24 2.75
N PRO A 234 16.54 -26.23 4.06
CA PRO A 234 15.56 -25.93 5.08
C PRO A 234 15.07 -24.47 4.99
N ARG A 235 13.80 -24.24 5.40
CA ARG A 235 13.14 -22.92 5.44
C ARG A 235 14.01 -21.82 6.06
N ALA A 236 14.57 -22.09 7.25
CA ALA A 236 15.42 -21.12 7.96
C ALA A 236 16.71 -20.78 7.20
N VAL A 237 17.30 -21.76 6.49
CA VAL A 237 18.51 -21.55 5.68
C VAL A 237 18.22 -20.64 4.49
N LEU A 238 17.08 -20.83 3.81
CA LEU A 238 16.67 -19.96 2.70
C LEU A 238 16.37 -18.54 3.22
N ALA A 239 15.67 -18.44 4.35
CA ALA A 239 15.35 -17.15 4.98
C ALA A 239 16.59 -16.36 5.44
N ASP A 240 17.68 -17.05 5.78
CA ASP A 240 18.96 -16.41 6.14
C ASP A 240 19.81 -16.04 4.90
N ARG A 241 19.68 -16.79 3.82
CA ARG A 241 20.53 -16.66 2.63
C ARG A 241 19.95 -15.73 1.57
N ILE A 242 18.65 -15.85 1.27
CA ILE A 242 18.02 -15.09 0.20
C ILE A 242 17.73 -13.67 0.69
N ARG A 243 18.17 -12.70 -0.11
CA ARG A 243 17.90 -11.29 0.07
C ARG A 243 17.30 -10.74 -1.22
N PHE A 244 16.40 -9.80 -1.08
CA PHE A 244 15.86 -9.05 -2.21
C PHE A 244 15.93 -7.55 -1.91
N GLU A 245 16.02 -6.76 -2.96
CA GLU A 245 15.94 -5.32 -2.85
C GLU A 245 14.47 -4.95 -2.63
N ASP A 246 14.11 -4.66 -1.39
CA ASP A 246 12.75 -4.26 -1.05
C ASP A 246 12.65 -2.73 -0.86
N LEU A 247 11.42 -2.24 -0.94
CA LEU A 247 11.16 -0.80 -0.80
C LEU A 247 11.47 -0.24 0.59
N ILE A 248 11.58 -1.10 1.63
CA ILE A 248 11.90 -0.68 2.99
C ILE A 248 13.37 -0.26 3.09
N HIS A 249 14.25 -0.93 2.32
CA HIS A 249 15.66 -0.52 2.19
C HIS A 249 15.83 0.73 1.35
N ILE A 250 14.92 0.98 0.42
CA ILE A 250 14.98 2.13 -0.46
C ILE A 250 14.42 3.33 0.29
N SER A 251 15.31 4.20 0.77
CA SER A 251 14.93 5.45 1.40
C SER A 251 14.20 6.34 0.39
N THR A 252 12.88 6.44 0.52
CA THR A 252 12.10 7.42 -0.23
C THR A 252 12.22 8.79 0.44
N GLY A 253 12.76 9.77 -0.27
CA GLY A 253 12.80 11.15 0.18
C GLY A 253 13.78 11.48 1.32
N GLY A 254 14.79 10.67 1.53
CA GLY A 254 15.89 10.89 2.49
C GLY A 254 15.47 10.93 3.95
N SER A 255 15.85 9.96 4.68
CA SER A 255 15.87 9.75 6.14
C SER A 255 14.74 10.31 7.02
N PRO A 256 14.40 9.57 8.09
CA PRO A 256 14.94 8.28 8.45
C PRO A 256 14.21 7.13 7.76
N SER A 257 14.97 6.09 7.38
CA SER A 257 14.42 4.80 6.96
C SER A 257 13.88 4.02 8.15
N TYR A 258 13.20 2.91 7.88
CA TYR A 258 12.85 1.96 8.94
C TYR A 258 14.11 1.40 9.62
N PRO A 259 14.03 1.01 10.92
CA PRO A 259 15.16 0.39 11.63
C PRO A 259 15.65 -0.89 10.97
N ASP A 260 16.97 -1.08 10.86
CA ASP A 260 17.59 -2.25 10.21
C ASP A 260 17.04 -3.59 10.72
N HIS A 261 16.80 -3.72 12.02
CA HIS A 261 16.27 -4.96 12.60
C HIS A 261 14.85 -5.28 12.14
N LEU A 262 14.02 -4.28 11.80
CA LEU A 262 12.71 -4.49 11.21
C LEU A 262 12.82 -4.91 9.74
N ILE A 263 13.75 -4.29 9.01
CA ILE A 263 14.05 -4.65 7.62
C ILE A 263 14.48 -6.12 7.54
N GLU A 264 15.45 -6.52 8.37
CA GLU A 264 15.91 -7.92 8.44
C GLU A 264 14.78 -8.89 8.82
N LEU A 265 13.94 -8.49 9.78
CA LEU A 265 12.79 -9.30 10.19
C LEU A 265 11.80 -9.52 9.02
N PHE A 266 11.46 -8.45 8.30
CA PHE A 266 10.53 -8.54 7.17
C PHE A 266 11.12 -9.31 6.00
N GLN A 267 12.42 -9.16 5.70
CA GLN A 267 13.14 -9.97 4.72
C GLN A 267 12.98 -11.47 5.02
N ARG A 268 13.36 -11.87 6.24
CA ARG A 268 13.25 -13.28 6.66
C ARG A 268 11.83 -13.80 6.59
N LYS A 269 10.88 -13.05 7.14
CA LYS A 269 9.45 -13.40 7.15
C LYS A 269 8.88 -13.53 5.75
N SER A 270 9.32 -12.70 4.81
CA SER A 270 8.92 -12.76 3.42
C SER A 270 9.36 -14.07 2.76
N ILE A 271 10.63 -14.45 2.92
CA ILE A 271 11.14 -15.72 2.37
C ILE A 271 10.44 -16.92 3.01
N GLU A 272 10.20 -16.85 4.33
CA GLU A 272 9.45 -17.87 5.05
C GLU A 272 8.02 -18.04 4.52
N ALA A 273 7.32 -16.93 4.25
CA ALA A 273 5.96 -16.95 3.71
C ALA A 273 5.92 -17.51 2.27
N ILE A 274 6.87 -17.12 1.43
CA ILE A 274 6.98 -17.68 0.06
C ILE A 274 7.25 -19.18 0.13
N TYR A 275 8.17 -19.63 0.99
CA TYR A 275 8.50 -21.04 1.19
C TYR A 275 7.26 -21.86 1.56
N ASP A 276 6.53 -21.41 2.58
CA ASP A 276 5.35 -22.10 3.10
C ASP A 276 4.28 -22.25 2.01
N GLN A 277 3.96 -21.17 1.27
CA GLN A 277 2.95 -21.20 0.21
C GLN A 277 3.34 -22.06 -1.01
N ILE A 278 4.64 -22.15 -1.34
CA ILE A 278 5.10 -23.06 -2.38
C ILE A 278 4.87 -24.53 -1.97
N LEU A 279 5.10 -24.88 -0.71
CA LEU A 279 4.86 -26.23 -0.22
C LEU A 279 3.38 -26.57 -0.12
N GLU A 280 2.55 -25.67 0.39
CA GLU A 280 1.09 -25.84 0.44
C GLU A 280 0.51 -26.17 -0.93
N ARG A 281 0.95 -25.45 -1.98
CA ARG A 281 0.50 -25.67 -3.35
C ARG A 281 0.97 -26.99 -3.94
N LYS A 282 2.13 -27.53 -3.50
CA LYS A 282 2.63 -28.85 -3.95
C LYS A 282 1.95 -30.02 -3.24
N GLY A 283 1.35 -29.78 -2.07
CA GLY A 283 0.64 -30.79 -1.28
C GLY A 283 -0.87 -30.85 -1.55
N ALA A 284 -1.42 -29.85 -2.26
CA ALA A 284 -2.82 -29.77 -2.68
C ALA A 284 -2.98 -30.39 -4.09
#